data_633386adacba4455509a7a3b721044fe
#
_entry.id   633386adacba4455509a7a3b721044fe
#
_cell.length_a   1.000
_cell.length_b   1.000
_cell.length_c   1.000
_cell.angle_alpha   90.00
_cell.angle_beta   90.00
_cell.angle_gamma   90.00
#
_symmetry.space_group_name_H-M   'P 1'
#
loop_
_entity.id
_entity.type
_entity.pdbx_description
1 polymer ?
#
loop_
_entity_poly.entity_id
_entity_poly.type
_entity_poly.pdbx_seq_one_letter_code
_entity_poly.pdbx_strand_id
1 'polypeptide(L)'
;KRENNSVYFYRIADYTDTVKAFLLKYYNSARLNGVIIEGGIPNPNENNLSYYYEMIGDAYKTDCSFINEQLRKWLPRMTDNQRNIVSTSIYDTLISLKNSGKNENMLKNAYIKFMCWLYYKFERIANKLGNTDIPKILYEGIPGKYELLLLTVLSKAGCDIIMLEYSGDADYIKNDPNSEFSDKYTADNSVGFPDGFSLK
;
A
#
# COMPACT_ATOMS: atom_id res chain seq x y z
N LYS A 1 -12.47 -20.15 8.56
CA LYS A 1 -12.67 -20.01 7.11
C LYS A 1 -12.87 -18.53 6.83
N ARG A 2 -11.99 -17.93 6.03
CA ARG A 2 -12.07 -16.54 5.63
C ARG A 2 -13.32 -16.35 4.76
N GLU A 3 -14.13 -15.31 5.01
CA GLU A 3 -15.20 -14.95 4.11
C GLU A 3 -14.63 -14.59 2.74
N ASN A 4 -15.27 -15.02 1.65
CA ASN A 4 -14.80 -14.74 0.30
C ASN A 4 -14.61 -13.23 0.11
N ASN A 5 -13.40 -12.83 -0.30
CA ASN A 5 -12.96 -11.47 -0.61
C ASN A 5 -12.68 -10.53 0.59
N SER A 6 -12.69 -10.99 1.84
CA SER A 6 -12.24 -10.14 2.94
C SER A 6 -10.71 -10.01 2.93
N VAL A 7 -10.21 -8.79 2.89
CA VAL A 7 -8.81 -8.45 3.07
C VAL A 7 -8.63 -7.72 4.40
N TYR A 8 -7.42 -7.70 4.91
CA TYR A 8 -7.11 -6.96 6.13
C TYR A 8 -5.96 -6.01 5.93
N PHE A 9 -6.02 -4.91 6.67
CA PHE A 9 -4.97 -3.91 6.72
C PHE A 9 -4.71 -3.59 8.19
N TYR A 10 -3.70 -4.26 8.78
CA TYR A 10 -3.33 -4.12 10.17
C TYR A 10 -1.95 -3.52 10.36
N ARG A 11 -1.80 -2.77 11.46
CA ARG A 11 -0.52 -2.40 12.01
C ARG A 11 -0.30 -3.14 13.32
N ILE A 12 0.90 -3.64 13.54
CA ILE A 12 1.27 -4.46 14.69
C ILE A 12 2.46 -3.82 15.39
N ALA A 13 2.26 -3.36 16.62
CA ALA A 13 3.29 -2.86 17.52
C ALA A 13 3.49 -3.80 18.73
N ASP A 14 2.55 -4.69 18.97
CA ASP A 14 2.51 -5.62 20.09
C ASP A 14 3.18 -6.95 19.72
N TYR A 15 4.04 -7.44 20.60
CA TYR A 15 4.76 -8.69 20.42
C TYR A 15 4.30 -9.75 21.42
N THR A 16 4.04 -10.94 20.90
CA THR A 16 3.82 -12.19 21.63
C THR A 16 4.40 -13.35 20.80
N ASP A 17 4.58 -14.52 21.38
CA ASP A 17 5.01 -15.72 20.63
C ASP A 17 4.00 -16.09 19.52
N THR A 18 2.71 -15.89 19.76
CA THR A 18 1.67 -16.12 18.75
C THR A 18 1.79 -15.12 17.60
N VAL A 19 2.05 -13.85 17.89
CA VAL A 19 2.31 -12.82 16.86
C VAL A 19 3.54 -13.18 16.06
N LYS A 20 4.64 -13.58 16.70
CA LYS A 20 5.85 -14.02 16.02
C LYS A 20 5.58 -15.18 15.06
N ALA A 21 4.87 -16.21 15.51
CA ALA A 21 4.53 -17.35 14.67
C ALA A 21 3.67 -16.94 13.46
N PHE A 22 2.71 -16.06 13.65
CA PHE A 22 1.92 -15.49 12.56
C PHE A 22 2.79 -14.70 11.58
N LEU A 23 3.64 -13.82 12.07
CA LEU A 23 4.51 -12.97 11.23
C LEU A 23 5.47 -13.78 10.39
N LEU A 24 6.05 -14.87 10.91
CA LEU A 24 6.91 -15.76 10.14
C LEU A 24 6.16 -16.42 8.98
N LYS A 25 4.94 -16.87 9.20
CA LYS A 25 4.08 -17.41 8.12
C LYS A 25 3.73 -16.34 7.09
N TYR A 26 3.37 -15.16 7.57
CA TYR A 26 3.02 -14.03 6.71
C TYR A 26 4.21 -13.58 5.86
N TYR A 27 5.39 -13.45 6.46
CA TYR A 27 6.64 -13.12 5.79
C TYR A 27 6.93 -14.10 4.63
N ASN A 28 6.85 -15.40 4.90
CA ASN A 28 7.07 -16.42 3.87
C ASN A 28 6.03 -16.33 2.74
N SER A 29 4.78 -16.09 3.08
CA SER A 29 3.71 -15.90 2.09
C SER A 29 3.93 -14.63 1.26
N ALA A 30 4.34 -13.52 1.88
CA ALA A 30 4.64 -12.27 1.18
C ALA A 30 5.86 -12.40 0.24
N ARG A 31 6.87 -13.19 0.62
CA ARG A 31 8.01 -13.51 -0.27
C ARG A 31 7.58 -14.24 -1.54
N LEU A 32 6.63 -15.15 -1.42
CA LEU A 32 6.15 -15.98 -2.55
C LEU A 32 5.12 -15.25 -3.39
N ASN A 33 4.17 -14.59 -2.76
CA ASN A 33 2.98 -14.02 -3.40
C ASN A 33 2.78 -12.54 -3.10
N GLY A 34 3.81 -11.79 -2.88
CA GLY A 34 3.66 -10.38 -2.51
C GLY A 34 4.94 -9.57 -2.56
N VAL A 35 4.98 -8.55 -1.73
CA VAL A 35 6.10 -7.61 -1.62
C VAL A 35 6.44 -7.37 -0.15
N ILE A 36 7.72 -7.32 0.17
CA ILE A 36 8.25 -6.91 1.47
C ILE A 36 8.95 -5.58 1.30
N ILE A 37 8.58 -4.60 2.13
CA ILE A 37 9.18 -3.28 2.16
C ILE A 37 9.88 -3.11 3.49
N GLU A 38 11.15 -2.76 3.42
CA GLU A 38 12.01 -2.52 4.58
C GLU A 38 12.36 -1.05 4.64
N GLY A 39 11.91 -0.36 5.70
CA GLY A 39 12.28 1.01 6.00
C GLY A 39 11.63 2.11 5.15
N GLY A 40 10.96 1.78 4.07
CA GLY A 40 10.26 2.75 3.22
C GLY A 40 10.39 2.48 1.73
N ILE A 41 9.63 3.24 0.95
CA ILE A 41 9.69 3.21 -0.51
C ILE A 41 10.43 4.48 -0.98
N PRO A 42 11.52 4.35 -1.75
CA PRO A 42 12.24 5.51 -2.26
C PRO A 42 11.35 6.43 -3.12
N ASN A 43 11.64 7.72 -3.14
CA ASN A 43 10.90 8.66 -3.97
C ASN A 43 10.97 8.30 -5.45
N PRO A 44 9.89 8.49 -6.22
CA PRO A 44 9.85 8.11 -7.63
C PRO A 44 10.94 8.75 -8.50
N ASN A 45 11.24 10.01 -8.25
CA ASN A 45 12.26 10.78 -8.98
C ASN A 45 13.70 10.30 -8.74
N GLU A 46 13.96 9.53 -7.67
CA GLU A 46 15.27 9.00 -7.34
C GLU A 46 15.56 7.67 -8.05
N ASN A 47 14.51 6.90 -8.38
CA ASN A 47 14.65 5.53 -8.86
C ASN A 47 14.40 5.33 -10.35
N ASN A 48 13.58 6.17 -10.97
CA ASN A 48 13.27 6.06 -12.39
C ASN A 48 12.93 7.42 -12.98
N LEU A 49 13.96 8.21 -13.24
CA LEU A 49 13.83 9.58 -13.75
C LEU A 49 13.07 9.65 -15.08
N SER A 50 13.34 8.75 -16.01
CA SER A 50 12.69 8.75 -17.32
C SER A 50 11.17 8.58 -17.21
N TYR A 51 10.74 7.55 -16.48
CA TYR A 51 9.33 7.27 -16.22
C TYR A 51 8.64 8.42 -15.48
N TYR A 52 9.29 8.95 -14.46
CA TYR A 52 8.79 10.09 -13.70
C TYR A 52 8.60 11.34 -14.56
N TYR A 53 9.58 11.68 -15.41
CA TYR A 53 9.49 12.83 -16.31
C TYR A 53 8.42 12.68 -17.38
N GLU A 54 8.23 11.49 -17.92
CA GLU A 54 7.12 11.23 -18.84
C GLU A 54 5.77 11.44 -18.18
N MET A 55 5.59 10.95 -16.95
CA MET A 55 4.36 11.13 -16.18
C MET A 55 4.09 12.61 -15.85
N ILE A 56 5.10 13.39 -15.51
CA ILE A 56 4.97 14.83 -15.28
C ILE A 56 4.47 15.56 -16.53
N GLY A 57 4.94 15.14 -17.70
CA GLY A 57 4.59 15.70 -18.99
C GLY A 57 3.17 15.38 -19.47
N ASP A 58 2.54 14.35 -18.94
CA ASP A 58 1.18 13.97 -19.29
C ASP A 58 0.14 14.98 -18.78
N ALA A 59 -0.90 15.20 -19.57
CA ALA A 59 -2.02 16.05 -19.19
C ALA A 59 -2.88 15.36 -18.12
N TYR A 60 -2.59 15.61 -16.85
CA TYR A 60 -3.29 15.03 -15.71
C TYR A 60 -4.74 15.47 -15.64
N LYS A 61 -5.61 14.52 -15.32
CA LYS A 61 -7.02 14.75 -14.97
C LYS A 61 -7.40 13.90 -13.76
N THR A 62 -8.13 14.48 -12.82
CA THR A 62 -8.77 13.71 -11.74
C THR A 62 -10.05 13.07 -12.30
N ASP A 63 -9.88 11.99 -13.03
CA ASP A 63 -10.92 11.27 -13.74
C ASP A 63 -10.59 9.78 -13.78
N CYS A 64 -11.59 8.94 -13.49
CA CYS A 64 -11.38 7.49 -13.40
C CYS A 64 -10.99 6.87 -14.75
N SER A 65 -11.57 7.35 -15.85
CA SER A 65 -11.24 6.87 -17.20
C SER A 65 -9.81 7.25 -17.59
N PHE A 66 -9.38 8.46 -17.25
CA PHE A 66 -7.99 8.89 -17.45
C PHE A 66 -7.01 7.97 -16.69
N ILE A 67 -7.27 7.69 -15.42
CA ILE A 67 -6.42 6.80 -14.60
C ILE A 67 -6.39 5.39 -15.19
N ASN A 68 -7.52 4.87 -15.64
CA ASN A 68 -7.60 3.56 -16.27
C ASN A 68 -6.75 3.47 -17.55
N GLU A 69 -6.82 4.49 -18.42
CA GLU A 69 -6.00 4.55 -19.63
C GLU A 69 -4.49 4.64 -19.32
N GLN A 70 -4.11 5.39 -18.28
CA GLN A 70 -2.73 5.45 -17.85
C GLN A 70 -2.23 4.11 -17.28
N LEU A 71 -3.07 3.40 -16.53
CA LEU A 71 -2.75 2.05 -16.08
C LEU A 71 -2.57 1.07 -17.26
N ARG A 72 -3.37 1.19 -18.31
CA ARG A 72 -3.21 0.40 -19.52
C ARG A 72 -1.88 0.69 -20.21
N LYS A 73 -1.47 1.96 -20.28
CA LYS A 73 -0.20 2.38 -20.88
C LYS A 73 1.01 1.86 -20.10
N TRP A 74 1.00 2.03 -18.76
CA TRP A 74 2.17 1.83 -17.93
C TRP A 74 2.28 0.45 -17.27
N LEU A 75 1.12 -0.21 -17.02
CA LEU A 75 1.05 -1.58 -16.49
C LEU A 75 0.22 -2.47 -17.41
N PRO A 76 0.71 -2.73 -18.63
CA PRO A 76 -0.07 -3.39 -19.68
C PRO A 76 -0.44 -4.84 -19.38
N ARG A 77 0.22 -5.48 -18.39
CA ARG A 77 -0.08 -6.86 -18.01
C ARG A 77 -1.31 -7.00 -17.09
N MET A 78 -1.84 -5.88 -16.57
CA MET A 78 -3.09 -5.92 -15.80
C MET A 78 -4.26 -6.31 -16.71
N THR A 79 -5.17 -7.12 -16.17
CA THR A 79 -6.46 -7.40 -16.83
C THR A 79 -7.37 -6.17 -16.77
N ASP A 80 -8.42 -6.14 -17.59
CA ASP A 80 -9.43 -5.07 -17.54
C ASP A 80 -10.07 -4.96 -16.14
N ASN A 81 -10.38 -6.09 -15.51
CA ASN A 81 -10.92 -6.10 -14.16
C ASN A 81 -9.94 -5.51 -13.14
N GLN A 82 -8.68 -5.89 -13.19
CA GLN A 82 -7.64 -5.35 -12.31
C GLN A 82 -7.47 -3.83 -12.51
N ARG A 83 -7.44 -3.36 -13.74
CA ARG A 83 -7.38 -1.91 -14.03
C ARG A 83 -8.59 -1.16 -13.50
N ASN A 84 -9.79 -1.71 -13.68
CA ASN A 84 -11.02 -1.09 -13.19
C ASN A 84 -11.01 -0.97 -11.65
N ILE A 85 -10.59 -2.02 -10.94
CA ILE A 85 -10.50 -2.02 -9.48
C ILE A 85 -9.48 -0.99 -9.00
N VAL A 86 -8.27 -0.99 -9.57
CA VAL A 86 -7.20 -0.10 -9.16
C VAL A 86 -7.49 1.35 -9.52
N SER A 87 -8.00 1.62 -10.74
CA SER A 87 -8.35 2.99 -11.15
C SER A 87 -9.45 3.59 -10.28
N THR A 88 -10.46 2.81 -9.94
CA THR A 88 -11.54 3.24 -9.02
C THR A 88 -10.97 3.55 -7.64
N SER A 89 -10.12 2.68 -7.11
CA SER A 89 -9.51 2.89 -5.79
C SER A 89 -8.59 4.12 -5.75
N ILE A 90 -7.80 4.36 -6.78
CA ILE A 90 -6.98 5.58 -6.92
C ILE A 90 -7.87 6.80 -7.00
N TYR A 91 -8.89 6.78 -7.85
CA TYR A 91 -9.83 7.89 -8.03
C TYR A 91 -10.51 8.25 -6.71
N ASP A 92 -11.07 7.28 -5.99
CA ASP A 92 -11.71 7.49 -4.70
C ASP A 92 -10.77 8.12 -3.68
N THR A 93 -9.51 7.69 -3.65
CA THR A 93 -8.48 8.25 -2.77
C THR A 93 -8.16 9.71 -3.14
N LEU A 94 -8.05 10.01 -4.44
CA LEU A 94 -7.83 11.40 -4.90
C LEU A 94 -9.02 12.31 -4.60
N ILE A 95 -10.26 11.81 -4.75
CA ILE A 95 -11.46 12.55 -4.38
C ILE A 95 -11.50 12.82 -2.88
N SER A 96 -11.13 11.85 -2.04
CA SER A 96 -11.01 12.07 -0.59
C SER A 96 -9.99 13.16 -0.26
N LEU A 97 -8.86 13.20 -0.93
CA LEU A 97 -7.86 14.27 -0.78
C LEU A 97 -8.42 15.63 -1.22
N LYS A 98 -9.13 15.70 -2.33
CA LYS A 98 -9.78 16.90 -2.81
C LYS A 98 -10.80 17.43 -1.79
N ASN A 99 -11.64 16.55 -1.27
CA ASN A 99 -12.64 16.89 -0.26
C ASN A 99 -12.02 17.34 1.08
N SER A 100 -10.78 16.92 1.37
CA SER A 100 -10.00 17.40 2.51
C SER A 100 -9.28 18.74 2.27
N GLY A 101 -9.54 19.39 1.13
CA GLY A 101 -8.99 20.72 0.80
C GLY A 101 -7.67 20.71 0.03
N LYS A 102 -7.22 19.55 -0.50
CA LYS A 102 -6.02 19.49 -1.35
C LYS A 102 -6.32 20.05 -2.74
N ASN A 103 -5.39 20.87 -3.26
CA ASN A 103 -5.52 21.45 -4.59
C ASN A 103 -5.10 20.49 -5.71
N GLU A 104 -5.37 20.83 -6.96
CA GLU A 104 -5.08 19.99 -8.13
C GLU A 104 -3.59 19.62 -8.26
N ASN A 105 -2.67 20.50 -7.89
CA ASN A 105 -1.24 20.17 -7.92
C ASN A 105 -0.87 19.10 -6.90
N MET A 106 -1.48 19.13 -5.71
CA MET A 106 -1.30 18.10 -4.69
C MET A 106 -1.90 16.76 -5.13
N LEU A 107 -3.05 16.78 -5.79
CA LEU A 107 -3.67 15.58 -6.37
C LEU A 107 -2.79 14.98 -7.47
N LYS A 108 -2.28 15.82 -8.36
CA LYS A 108 -1.33 15.38 -9.42
C LYS A 108 -0.07 14.75 -8.82
N ASN A 109 0.50 15.35 -7.79
CA ASN A 109 1.68 14.81 -7.11
C ASN A 109 1.40 13.45 -6.46
N ALA A 110 0.26 13.29 -5.81
CA ALA A 110 -0.17 12.01 -5.25
C ALA A 110 -0.33 10.95 -6.35
N TYR A 111 -1.04 11.28 -7.42
CA TYR A 111 -1.25 10.43 -8.58
C TYR A 111 0.09 9.95 -9.19
N ILE A 112 1.04 10.86 -9.42
CA ILE A 112 2.35 10.52 -9.98
C ILE A 112 3.09 9.54 -9.06
N LYS A 113 3.09 9.77 -7.75
CA LYS A 113 3.70 8.86 -6.79
C LYS A 113 3.04 7.48 -6.82
N PHE A 114 1.72 7.42 -6.83
CA PHE A 114 0.99 6.15 -6.90
C PHE A 114 1.34 5.37 -8.16
N MET A 115 1.33 6.02 -9.31
CA MET A 115 1.62 5.36 -10.58
C MET A 115 3.07 4.89 -10.68
N CYS A 116 4.03 5.70 -10.24
CA CYS A 116 5.44 5.31 -10.23
C CYS A 116 5.70 4.13 -9.28
N TRP A 117 5.17 4.18 -8.06
CA TRP A 117 5.33 3.08 -7.10
C TRP A 117 4.63 1.80 -7.56
N LEU A 118 3.44 1.89 -8.17
CA LEU A 118 2.79 0.74 -8.79
C LEU A 118 3.68 0.12 -9.87
N TYR A 119 4.30 0.94 -10.71
CA TYR A 119 5.14 0.48 -11.79
C TYR A 119 6.39 -0.28 -11.31
N TYR A 120 7.20 0.32 -10.44
CA TYR A 120 8.48 -0.30 -10.10
C TYR A 120 8.50 -1.07 -8.77
N LYS A 121 7.50 -0.93 -7.91
CA LYS A 121 7.47 -1.64 -6.62
C LYS A 121 6.31 -2.64 -6.50
N PHE A 122 5.13 -2.29 -6.99
CA PHE A 122 3.91 -3.05 -6.77
C PHE A 122 3.29 -3.68 -8.03
N GLU A 123 3.97 -3.69 -9.15
CA GLU A 123 3.46 -4.32 -10.37
C GLU A 123 3.09 -5.80 -10.13
N ARG A 124 3.91 -6.50 -9.37
CA ARG A 124 3.65 -7.90 -8.98
C ARG A 124 2.34 -8.06 -8.19
N ILE A 125 2.02 -7.09 -7.33
CA ILE A 125 0.74 -7.05 -6.60
C ILE A 125 -0.41 -6.79 -7.56
N ALA A 126 -0.30 -5.75 -8.38
CA ALA A 126 -1.34 -5.32 -9.31
C ALA A 126 -1.77 -6.45 -10.25
N ASN A 127 -0.82 -7.23 -10.76
CA ASN A 127 -1.07 -8.36 -11.66
C ASN A 127 -1.67 -9.61 -10.98
N LYS A 128 -1.83 -9.60 -9.66
CA LYS A 128 -2.40 -10.71 -8.87
C LYS A 128 -3.73 -10.36 -8.20
N LEU A 129 -4.16 -9.12 -8.28
CA LEU A 129 -5.43 -8.68 -7.70
C LEU A 129 -6.61 -9.47 -8.28
N GLY A 130 -7.54 -9.85 -7.41
CA GLY A 130 -8.72 -10.63 -7.80
C GLY A 130 -8.48 -12.13 -7.97
N ASN A 131 -7.27 -12.62 -7.80
CA ASN A 131 -6.97 -14.05 -7.79
C ASN A 131 -7.42 -14.70 -6.48
N THR A 132 -7.58 -16.03 -6.51
CA THR A 132 -7.95 -16.82 -5.31
C THR A 132 -6.88 -16.75 -4.21
N ASP A 133 -5.62 -16.62 -4.60
CA ASP A 133 -4.51 -16.39 -3.67
C ASP A 133 -4.26 -14.89 -3.53
N ILE A 134 -4.76 -14.33 -2.42
CA ILE A 134 -4.71 -12.89 -2.15
C ILE A 134 -3.25 -12.43 -1.98
N PRO A 135 -2.77 -11.47 -2.79
CA PRO A 135 -1.42 -10.97 -2.65
C PRO A 135 -1.21 -10.24 -1.31
N LYS A 136 0.02 -10.26 -0.81
CA LYS A 136 0.36 -9.76 0.52
C LYS A 136 1.47 -8.72 0.46
N ILE A 137 1.30 -7.68 1.27
CA ILE A 137 2.35 -6.69 1.54
C ILE A 137 2.73 -6.78 3.01
N LEU A 138 4.03 -6.92 3.26
CA LEU A 138 4.62 -6.71 4.58
C LEU A 138 5.44 -5.43 4.54
N TYR A 139 5.07 -4.48 5.37
CA TYR A 139 5.76 -3.20 5.48
C TYR A 139 6.45 -3.11 6.84
N GLU A 140 7.78 -3.17 6.86
CA GLU A 140 8.59 -3.03 8.06
C GLU A 140 8.97 -1.57 8.25
N GLY A 141 8.31 -0.90 9.17
CA GLY A 141 8.48 0.52 9.46
C GLY A 141 7.17 1.29 9.42
N ILE A 142 7.29 2.61 9.42
CA ILE A 142 6.14 3.52 9.42
C ILE A 142 6.08 4.22 8.07
N PRO A 143 5.02 4.00 7.28
CA PRO A 143 4.89 4.63 5.99
C PRO A 143 4.71 6.14 6.12
N GLY A 144 5.27 6.90 5.18
CA GLY A 144 4.92 8.30 4.98
C GLY A 144 3.47 8.44 4.50
N LYS A 145 2.96 9.67 4.52
CA LYS A 145 1.54 9.92 4.21
C LYS A 145 1.10 9.38 2.84
N TYR A 146 1.87 9.63 1.78
CA TYR A 146 1.52 9.15 0.43
C TYR A 146 1.71 7.65 0.28
N GLU A 147 2.70 7.06 0.95
CA GLU A 147 2.87 5.61 1.00
C GLU A 147 1.67 4.96 1.68
N LEU A 148 1.20 5.51 2.81
CA LEU A 148 0.01 5.03 3.51
C LEU A 148 -1.24 5.11 2.62
N LEU A 149 -1.40 6.18 1.86
CA LEU A 149 -2.50 6.31 0.91
C LEU A 149 -2.43 5.26 -0.20
N LEU A 150 -1.25 4.96 -0.73
CA LEU A 150 -1.11 3.89 -1.72
C LEU A 150 -1.37 2.51 -1.13
N LEU A 151 -0.92 2.25 0.08
CA LEU A 151 -1.26 1.00 0.78
C LEU A 151 -2.77 0.87 0.96
N THR A 152 -3.46 1.97 1.27
CA THR A 152 -4.93 2.01 1.33
C THR A 152 -5.58 1.70 -0.02
N VAL A 153 -5.07 2.27 -1.10
CA VAL A 153 -5.51 1.94 -2.48
C VAL A 153 -5.39 0.44 -2.74
N LEU A 154 -4.26 -0.15 -2.42
CA LEU A 154 -4.00 -1.58 -2.64
C LEU A 154 -4.85 -2.48 -1.74
N SER A 155 -5.07 -2.08 -0.49
CA SER A 155 -5.99 -2.79 0.41
C SER A 155 -7.40 -2.82 -0.15
N LYS A 156 -7.94 -1.68 -0.56
CA LYS A 156 -9.28 -1.59 -1.19
C LYS A 156 -9.36 -2.37 -2.50
N ALA A 157 -8.26 -2.48 -3.22
CA ALA A 157 -8.18 -3.25 -4.46
C ALA A 157 -8.07 -4.77 -4.23
N GLY A 158 -7.92 -5.24 -3.00
CA GLY A 158 -7.93 -6.67 -2.66
C GLY A 158 -6.59 -7.26 -2.23
N CYS A 159 -5.72 -6.46 -1.63
CA CYS A 159 -4.43 -6.91 -1.09
C CYS A 159 -4.46 -6.94 0.45
N ASP A 160 -3.90 -8.00 1.04
CA ASP A 160 -3.63 -8.03 2.48
C ASP A 160 -2.40 -7.20 2.81
N ILE A 161 -2.45 -6.43 3.89
CA ILE A 161 -1.34 -5.58 4.32
C ILE A 161 -1.12 -5.72 5.83
N ILE A 162 0.13 -5.97 6.20
CA ILE A 162 0.62 -5.90 7.57
C ILE A 162 1.75 -4.88 7.62
N MET A 163 1.64 -3.92 8.54
CA MET A 163 2.71 -2.99 8.89
C MET A 163 3.28 -3.39 10.25
N LEU A 164 4.61 -3.47 10.35
CA LEU A 164 5.32 -3.77 11.60
C LEU A 164 5.93 -2.50 12.17
N GLU A 165 5.50 -2.13 13.36
CA GLU A 165 5.90 -0.93 14.06
C GLU A 165 6.80 -1.29 15.24
N TYR A 166 8.08 -1.54 14.95
CA TYR A 166 9.04 -1.99 15.96
C TYR A 166 9.25 -1.00 17.12
N SER A 167 9.06 0.29 16.86
CA SER A 167 9.22 1.37 17.86
C SER A 167 7.90 1.82 18.50
N GLY A 168 6.79 1.11 18.25
CA GLY A 168 5.46 1.48 18.73
C GLY A 168 4.65 2.32 17.76
N ASP A 169 3.41 2.66 18.13
CA ASP A 169 2.37 3.24 17.26
C ASP A 169 2.39 4.79 17.21
N ALA A 170 3.18 5.44 18.04
CA ALA A 170 3.11 6.89 18.22
C ALA A 170 3.41 7.70 16.94
N ASP A 171 4.34 7.25 16.12
CA ASP A 171 4.67 7.93 14.86
C ASP A 171 3.65 7.64 13.76
N TYR A 172 3.06 6.46 13.74
CA TYR A 172 1.97 6.14 12.81
C TYR A 172 0.76 7.07 13.00
N ILE A 173 0.34 7.28 14.25
CA ILE A 173 -0.82 8.12 14.59
C ILE A 173 -0.68 9.56 14.10
N LYS A 174 0.54 10.07 13.91
CA LYS A 174 0.76 11.39 13.30
C LYS A 174 0.19 11.49 11.87
N ASN A 175 0.19 10.39 11.12
CA ASN A 175 -0.34 10.33 9.75
C ASN A 175 -1.78 9.82 9.66
N ASP A 176 -2.26 9.13 10.69
CA ASP A 176 -3.61 8.55 10.77
C ASP A 176 -4.18 8.66 12.21
N PRO A 177 -4.48 9.90 12.69
CA PRO A 177 -4.87 10.14 14.08
C PRO A 177 -6.11 9.38 14.53
N ASN A 178 -7.02 9.12 13.62
CA ASN A 178 -8.31 8.48 13.89
C ASN A 178 -8.35 7.00 13.50
N SER A 179 -7.22 6.41 13.11
CA SER A 179 -7.14 5.03 12.59
C SER A 179 -8.15 4.76 11.46
N GLU A 180 -8.22 5.67 10.50
CA GLU A 180 -9.14 5.57 9.36
C GLU A 180 -8.64 4.64 8.27
N PHE A 181 -7.31 4.45 8.16
CA PHE A 181 -6.69 3.68 7.08
C PHE A 181 -6.39 2.24 7.47
N SER A 182 -5.85 2.02 8.67
CA SER A 182 -5.52 0.68 9.15
C SER A 182 -6.02 0.42 10.55
N ASP A 183 -6.28 -0.86 10.85
CA ASP A 183 -6.65 -1.29 12.20
C ASP A 183 -5.40 -1.60 13.02
N LYS A 184 -5.41 -1.19 14.29
CA LYS A 184 -4.36 -1.59 15.23
C LYS A 184 -4.65 -2.99 15.75
N TYR A 185 -3.72 -3.91 15.57
CA TYR A 185 -3.78 -5.20 16.24
C TYR A 185 -3.34 -5.06 17.69
N THR A 186 -4.16 -5.57 18.61
CA THR A 186 -3.86 -5.62 20.04
C THR A 186 -3.87 -7.05 20.55
N ALA A 187 -2.94 -7.39 21.43
CA ALA A 187 -2.86 -8.70 22.06
C ALA A 187 -2.77 -8.57 23.58
N ASP A 188 -3.48 -9.46 24.29
CA ASP A 188 -3.38 -9.53 25.75
C ASP A 188 -1.98 -9.95 26.18
N ASN A 189 -1.48 -9.38 27.29
CA ASN A 189 -0.14 -9.65 27.82
C ASN A 189 0.99 -9.42 26.81
N SER A 190 0.79 -8.51 25.86
CA SER A 190 1.81 -8.15 24.88
C SER A 190 2.88 -7.26 25.51
N VAL A 191 4.04 -7.27 24.86
CA VAL A 191 5.15 -6.35 25.10
C VAL A 191 5.53 -5.69 23.77
N GLY A 192 6.41 -4.72 23.78
CA GLY A 192 7.00 -4.19 22.55
C GLY A 192 7.89 -5.23 21.87
N PHE A 193 8.22 -5.00 20.61
CA PHE A 193 9.16 -5.88 19.90
C PHE A 193 10.52 -5.88 20.60
N PRO A 194 11.17 -7.05 20.75
CA PRO A 194 12.53 -7.13 21.28
C PRO A 194 13.53 -6.36 20.44
N ASP A 195 14.55 -5.79 21.09
CA ASP A 195 15.65 -5.14 20.39
C ASP A 195 16.31 -6.14 19.42
N GLY A 196 16.54 -5.67 18.19
CA GLY A 196 17.15 -6.50 17.15
C GLY A 196 16.24 -7.59 16.58
N PHE A 197 14.93 -7.54 16.84
CA PHE A 197 13.99 -8.48 16.23
C PHE A 197 14.06 -8.42 14.70
N SER A 198 14.07 -9.58 14.06
CA SER A 198 14.06 -9.72 12.60
C SER A 198 13.27 -10.96 12.19
N LEU A 199 12.60 -10.88 11.04
CA LEU A 199 11.92 -12.00 10.39
C LEU A 199 12.86 -12.75 9.40
N LYS A 200 14.08 -12.27 9.22
CA LYS A 200 15.10 -12.89 8.37
C LYS A 200 15.86 -13.97 9.11
#